data_850785aaf0b3165b9ab50b6fa7f9f339
#
_entry.id   850785aaf0b3165b9ab50b6fa7f9f339
#
_cell.length_a   1.000
_cell.length_b   1.000
_cell.length_c   1.000
_cell.angle_alpha   90.00
_cell.angle_beta   90.00
_cell.angle_gamma   90.00
#
_symmetry.space_group_name_H-M   'P 1'
#
loop_
_entity.id
_entity.type
_entity.pdbx_description
1 polymer ?
#
loop_
_entity_poly.entity_id
_entity_poly.type
_entity_poly.pdbx_seq_one_letter_code
_entity_poly.pdbx_strand_id
1 'polypeptide(L)'
;MKPTSDILATEAQAEASESPVPDLDSSELYTNRELSWLGFNERVLELAEDERTPLLERAKFLAIYTTNLDEFMMVRVAGLHDQVDAGIDARKADGLSPVQTIERIAEATRELGRRQTRQWEDEVCPALTERGIRVTACADCGEEELAEIDRYATDTGINIWASSSES
;
A
#
# COMPACT_ATOMS: atom_id res chain seq x y z
N MET A 1 84.22 -6.09 -15.28
CA MET A 1 83.50 -5.64 -16.48
C MET A 1 82.02 -5.70 -16.23
N LYS A 2 81.40 -4.53 -16.21
CA LYS A 2 79.90 -4.32 -16.16
C LYS A 2 79.23 -4.91 -17.35
N PRO A 3 77.89 -5.07 -17.32
CA PRO A 3 76.93 -3.95 -17.15
C PRO A 3 75.70 -4.21 -16.27
N THR A 4 75.28 -3.26 -15.61
CA THR A 4 74.07 -2.50 -15.40
C THR A 4 72.83 -3.05 -16.05
N SER A 5 71.90 -3.43 -15.23
CA SER A 5 70.55 -3.77 -15.62
C SER A 5 69.58 -2.66 -15.21
N ASP A 6 69.05 -1.96 -16.19
CA ASP A 6 67.97 -0.98 -16.05
C ASP A 6 66.71 -1.68 -15.59
N ILE A 7 66.26 -1.34 -14.42
CA ILE A 7 64.88 -1.68 -13.99
C ILE A 7 64.01 -0.49 -14.33
N LEU A 8 63.31 -0.60 -15.45
CA LEU A 8 62.24 0.29 -15.82
C LEU A 8 61.08 0.10 -14.84
N ALA A 9 60.88 1.07 -13.99
CA ALA A 9 59.71 1.21 -13.18
C ALA A 9 58.54 1.53 -14.12
N THR A 10 57.66 0.58 -14.32
CA THR A 10 56.37 0.82 -14.93
C THR A 10 55.44 1.40 -13.85
N GLU A 11 55.31 2.71 -13.84
CA GLU A 11 54.25 3.39 -13.10
C GLU A 11 52.92 3.04 -13.76
N ALA A 12 52.24 2.05 -13.22
CA ALA A 12 50.84 1.82 -13.51
C ALA A 12 50.05 2.98 -12.90
N GLN A 13 49.74 3.98 -13.69
CA GLN A 13 48.71 4.96 -13.35
C GLN A 13 47.39 4.21 -13.20
N ALA A 14 46.99 3.91 -12.00
CA ALA A 14 45.64 3.56 -11.66
C ALA A 14 44.81 4.84 -11.86
N GLU A 15 44.19 4.98 -13.04
CA GLU A 15 43.08 5.91 -13.25
C GLU A 15 41.95 5.47 -12.28
N ALA A 16 41.91 6.11 -11.13
CA ALA A 16 40.77 6.06 -10.27
C ALA A 16 39.59 6.67 -11.08
N SER A 17 38.76 5.84 -11.63
CA SER A 17 37.47 6.22 -12.18
C SER A 17 36.69 6.86 -11.04
N GLU A 18 36.77 8.18 -10.90
CA GLU A 18 35.86 8.95 -10.07
C GLU A 18 34.49 8.76 -10.66
N SER A 19 33.69 7.89 -10.02
CA SER A 19 32.25 7.84 -10.29
C SER A 19 31.69 9.24 -10.08
N PRO A 20 30.98 9.82 -11.04
CA PRO A 20 30.46 11.17 -10.89
C PRO A 20 29.62 11.25 -9.60
N VAL A 21 29.98 12.21 -8.75
CA VAL A 21 29.19 12.49 -7.54
C VAL A 21 27.77 12.81 -8.02
N PRO A 22 26.74 12.06 -7.57
CA PRO A 22 25.38 12.32 -8.00
C PRO A 22 24.96 13.73 -7.59
N ASP A 23 24.25 14.42 -8.48
CA ASP A 23 23.64 15.70 -8.20
C ASP A 23 22.55 15.50 -7.13
N LEU A 24 22.82 15.89 -5.90
CA LEU A 24 21.92 15.71 -4.76
C LEU A 24 20.61 16.51 -4.88
N ASP A 25 20.55 17.48 -5.80
CA ASP A 25 19.31 18.22 -6.11
C ASP A 25 18.46 17.55 -7.20
N SER A 26 18.95 16.44 -7.77
CA SER A 26 18.17 15.67 -8.76
C SER A 26 16.93 15.03 -8.12
N SER A 27 15.74 15.32 -8.68
CA SER A 27 14.48 14.75 -8.23
C SER A 27 14.43 13.21 -8.32
N GLU A 28 15.29 12.60 -9.13
CA GLU A 28 15.40 11.15 -9.28
C GLU A 28 15.93 10.44 -8.01
N LEU A 29 16.61 11.18 -7.14
CA LEU A 29 17.11 10.67 -5.87
C LEU A 29 16.05 10.65 -4.76
N TYR A 30 14.91 11.26 -4.99
CA TYR A 30 13.87 11.40 -3.99
C TYR A 30 12.65 10.56 -4.33
N THR A 31 12.23 9.77 -3.37
CA THR A 31 10.99 8.99 -3.48
C THR A 31 9.82 9.79 -2.92
N ASN A 32 8.70 9.85 -3.66
CA ASN A 32 7.48 10.45 -3.15
C ASN A 32 7.00 9.67 -1.92
N ARG A 33 6.79 10.38 -0.81
CA ARG A 33 6.43 9.78 0.47
C ARG A 33 5.05 9.10 0.42
N GLU A 34 4.10 9.68 -0.25
CA GLU A 34 2.75 9.16 -0.39
C GLU A 34 2.73 7.89 -1.25
N LEU A 35 3.47 7.87 -2.36
CA LEU A 35 3.60 6.68 -3.21
C LEU A 35 4.40 5.57 -2.52
N SER A 36 5.44 5.94 -1.75
CA SER A 36 6.20 4.98 -0.93
C SER A 36 5.32 4.31 0.12
N TRP A 37 4.37 5.08 0.70
CA TRP A 37 3.41 4.54 1.66
C TRP A 37 2.45 3.54 1.00
N LEU A 38 1.97 3.81 -0.21
CA LEU A 38 1.18 2.85 -0.98
C LEU A 38 1.96 1.58 -1.28
N GLY A 39 3.24 1.68 -1.62
CA GLY A 39 4.13 0.53 -1.79
C GLY A 39 4.34 -0.28 -0.49
N PHE A 40 4.26 0.37 0.69
CA PHE A 40 4.21 -0.36 1.95
C PHE A 40 2.88 -1.13 2.10
N ASN A 41 1.75 -0.48 1.83
CA ASN A 41 0.44 -1.13 1.95
C ASN A 41 0.24 -2.23 0.89
N GLU A 42 0.87 -2.12 -0.29
CA GLU A 42 0.93 -3.19 -1.27
C GLU A 42 1.57 -4.46 -0.69
N ARG A 43 2.65 -4.34 0.09
CA ARG A 43 3.26 -5.51 0.76
C ARG A 43 2.34 -6.16 1.78
N VAL A 44 1.42 -5.40 2.40
CA VAL A 44 0.38 -5.98 3.25
C VAL A 44 -0.61 -6.80 2.41
N LEU A 45 -0.97 -6.32 1.21
CA LEU A 45 -1.81 -7.07 0.28
C LEU A 45 -1.12 -8.34 -0.21
N GLU A 46 0.17 -8.30 -0.52
CA GLU A 46 0.96 -9.48 -0.92
C GLU A 46 0.93 -10.60 0.13
N LEU A 47 0.85 -10.25 1.44
CA LEU A 47 0.69 -11.26 2.50
C LEU A 47 -0.67 -11.96 2.45
N ALA A 48 -1.71 -11.28 1.95
CA ALA A 48 -3.01 -11.89 1.72
C ALA A 48 -3.03 -12.74 0.44
N GLU A 49 -2.21 -12.40 -0.55
CA GLU A 49 -2.06 -13.14 -1.82
C GLU A 49 -1.18 -14.39 -1.67
N ASP A 50 -0.30 -14.44 -0.68
CA ASP A 50 0.61 -15.58 -0.45
C ASP A 50 -0.18 -16.79 0.09
N GLU A 51 -0.27 -17.85 -0.71
CA GLU A 51 -0.94 -19.11 -0.35
C GLU A 51 -0.35 -19.81 0.88
N ARG A 52 0.92 -19.51 1.24
CA ARG A 52 1.57 -20.03 2.45
C ARG A 52 1.04 -19.39 3.72
N THR A 53 0.41 -18.23 3.61
CA THR A 53 -0.25 -17.54 4.72
C THR A 53 -1.54 -18.30 5.08
N PRO A 54 -1.79 -18.63 6.36
CA PRO A 54 -3.02 -19.28 6.78
C PRO A 54 -4.27 -18.49 6.38
N LEU A 55 -5.34 -19.17 5.97
CA LEU A 55 -6.53 -18.55 5.39
C LEU A 55 -7.12 -17.39 6.21
N LEU A 56 -7.26 -17.57 7.53
CA LEU A 56 -7.80 -16.51 8.41
C LEU A 56 -6.84 -15.32 8.52
N GLU A 57 -5.53 -15.55 8.44
CA GLU A 57 -4.56 -14.46 8.40
C GLU A 57 -4.61 -13.74 7.05
N ARG A 58 -4.85 -14.45 5.92
CA ARG A 58 -5.08 -13.82 4.61
C ARG A 58 -6.28 -12.87 4.67
N ALA A 59 -7.41 -13.33 5.24
CA ALA A 59 -8.59 -12.49 5.45
C ALA A 59 -8.30 -11.26 6.32
N LYS A 60 -7.51 -11.45 7.37
CA LYS A 60 -7.08 -10.37 8.27
C LYS A 60 -6.17 -9.36 7.56
N PHE A 61 -5.23 -9.80 6.73
CA PHE A 61 -4.38 -8.90 5.95
C PHE A 61 -5.19 -8.08 4.94
N LEU A 62 -6.24 -8.64 4.32
CA LEU A 62 -7.16 -7.87 3.48
C LEU A 62 -7.87 -6.76 4.28
N ALA A 63 -8.33 -7.06 5.49
CA ALA A 63 -8.94 -6.06 6.37
C ALA A 63 -7.94 -4.97 6.79
N ILE A 64 -6.71 -5.35 7.15
CA ILE A 64 -5.64 -4.40 7.50
C ILE A 64 -5.31 -3.50 6.31
N TYR A 65 -5.18 -4.07 5.11
CA TYR A 65 -4.94 -3.32 3.88
C TYR A 65 -6.01 -2.24 3.66
N THR A 66 -7.29 -2.61 3.81
CA THR A 66 -8.42 -1.69 3.64
C THR A 66 -8.40 -0.58 4.67
N THR A 67 -8.25 -0.91 5.96
CA THR A 67 -8.19 0.08 7.05
C THR A 67 -7.03 1.06 6.86
N ASN A 68 -5.86 0.56 6.49
CA ASN A 68 -4.71 1.40 6.19
C ASN A 68 -4.98 2.36 5.03
N LEU A 69 -5.64 1.86 3.97
CA LEU A 69 -5.98 2.68 2.81
C LEU A 69 -6.98 3.78 3.16
N ASP A 70 -8.00 3.46 3.95
CA ASP A 70 -9.01 4.42 4.42
C ASP A 70 -8.35 5.54 5.23
N GLU A 71 -7.48 5.21 6.18
CA GLU A 71 -6.74 6.21 6.95
C GLU A 71 -5.85 7.08 6.05
N PHE A 72 -5.17 6.47 5.10
CA PHE A 72 -4.34 7.18 4.13
C PHE A 72 -5.16 8.18 3.31
N MET A 73 -6.32 7.78 2.81
CA MET A 73 -7.23 8.65 2.05
C MET A 73 -7.73 9.81 2.90
N MET A 74 -8.21 9.53 4.12
CA MET A 74 -8.76 10.55 5.03
C MET A 74 -7.73 11.57 5.50
N VAL A 75 -6.47 11.16 5.67
CA VAL A 75 -5.46 12.05 6.27
C VAL A 75 -4.51 12.61 5.21
N ARG A 76 -3.93 11.74 4.38
CA ARG A 76 -2.86 12.14 3.45
C ARG A 76 -3.39 12.75 2.16
N VAL A 77 -4.38 12.08 1.56
CA VAL A 77 -4.95 12.53 0.28
C VAL A 77 -5.81 13.77 0.51
N ALA A 78 -6.57 13.83 1.60
CA ALA A 78 -7.31 15.05 1.98
C ALA A 78 -6.36 16.24 2.11
N GLY A 79 -5.21 16.09 2.79
CA GLY A 79 -4.24 17.18 2.90
C GLY A 79 -3.58 17.58 1.56
N LEU A 80 -3.53 16.70 0.55
CA LEU A 80 -3.12 17.09 -0.81
C LEU A 80 -4.22 17.88 -1.53
N HIS A 81 -5.49 17.52 -1.34
CA HIS A 81 -6.61 18.28 -1.87
C HIS A 81 -6.67 19.69 -1.28
N ASP A 82 -6.47 19.83 0.04
CA ASP A 82 -6.38 21.16 0.70
C ASP A 82 -5.29 22.03 0.08
N GLN A 83 -4.14 21.46 -0.29
CA GLN A 83 -3.07 22.20 -0.98
C GLN A 83 -3.50 22.65 -2.38
N VAL A 84 -4.18 21.78 -3.14
CA VAL A 84 -4.71 22.13 -4.47
C VAL A 84 -5.75 23.25 -4.36
N ASP A 85 -6.68 23.15 -3.42
CA ASP A 85 -7.75 24.15 -3.20
C ASP A 85 -7.18 25.50 -2.75
N ALA A 86 -6.07 25.48 -2.02
CA ALA A 86 -5.33 26.68 -1.64
C ALA A 86 -4.46 27.26 -2.79
N GLY A 87 -4.47 26.65 -3.98
CA GLY A 87 -3.68 27.08 -5.13
C GLY A 87 -2.18 26.83 -4.97
N ILE A 88 -1.77 25.93 -4.09
CA ILE A 88 -0.38 25.58 -3.87
C ILE A 88 0.06 24.55 -4.94
N ASP A 89 0.92 24.99 -5.86
CA ASP A 89 1.51 24.14 -6.90
C ASP A 89 3.03 23.93 -6.70
N ALA A 90 3.50 24.09 -5.47
CA ALA A 90 4.91 23.91 -5.15
C ALA A 90 5.31 22.44 -5.33
N ARG A 91 6.29 22.20 -6.20
CA ARG A 91 6.87 20.87 -6.41
C ARG A 91 7.70 20.46 -5.19
N LYS A 92 7.55 19.21 -4.79
CA LYS A 92 8.38 18.59 -3.74
C LYS A 92 9.76 18.21 -4.31
N ALA A 93 10.66 17.72 -3.45
CA ALA A 93 11.99 17.26 -3.86
C ALA A 93 11.95 16.17 -4.95
N ASP A 94 10.91 15.35 -4.97
CA ASP A 94 10.64 14.32 -5.99
C ASP A 94 10.14 14.88 -7.33
N GLY A 95 10.02 16.19 -7.46
CA GLY A 95 9.59 16.91 -8.66
C GLY A 95 8.08 16.90 -8.92
N LEU A 96 7.27 16.23 -8.09
CA LEU A 96 5.81 16.15 -8.28
C LEU A 96 5.09 17.33 -7.64
N SER A 97 4.08 17.85 -8.35
CA SER A 97 3.09 18.76 -7.77
C SER A 97 2.03 17.98 -6.96
N PRO A 98 1.23 18.66 -6.09
CA PRO A 98 0.13 18.01 -5.40
C PRO A 98 -0.85 17.32 -6.34
N VAL A 99 -1.23 17.95 -7.45
CA VAL A 99 -2.13 17.38 -8.47
C VAL A 99 -1.55 16.11 -9.06
N GLN A 100 -0.28 16.15 -9.51
CA GLN A 100 0.39 14.98 -10.07
C GLN A 100 0.53 13.84 -9.05
N THR A 101 0.72 14.17 -7.78
CA THR A 101 0.77 13.18 -6.71
C THR A 101 -0.59 12.50 -6.54
N ILE A 102 -1.70 13.26 -6.53
CA ILE A 102 -3.07 12.72 -6.44
C ILE A 102 -3.38 11.81 -7.63
N GLU A 103 -3.03 12.21 -8.85
CA GLU A 103 -3.24 11.39 -10.06
C GLU A 103 -2.53 10.03 -9.96
N ARG A 104 -1.26 10.02 -9.54
CA ARG A 104 -0.49 8.78 -9.35
C ARG A 104 -1.04 7.92 -8.22
N ILE A 105 -1.49 8.53 -7.12
CA ILE A 105 -2.16 7.82 -6.03
C ILE A 105 -3.43 7.14 -6.55
N ALA A 106 -4.26 7.86 -7.31
CA ALA A 106 -5.52 7.33 -7.85
C ALA A 106 -5.27 6.15 -8.81
N GLU A 107 -4.22 6.19 -9.62
CA GLU A 107 -3.84 5.10 -10.51
C GLU A 107 -3.39 3.87 -9.72
N ALA A 108 -2.44 4.04 -8.79
CA ALA A 108 -1.92 2.96 -7.96
C ALA A 108 -3.03 2.31 -7.10
N THR A 109 -3.88 3.12 -6.47
CA THR A 109 -4.98 2.65 -5.64
C THR A 109 -6.01 1.87 -6.44
N ARG A 110 -6.29 2.27 -7.68
CA ARG A 110 -7.22 1.54 -8.55
C ARG A 110 -6.70 0.13 -8.88
N GLU A 111 -5.42 -0.01 -9.14
CA GLU A 111 -4.82 -1.32 -9.42
C GLU A 111 -4.78 -2.20 -8.18
N LEU A 112 -4.34 -1.66 -7.04
CA LEU A 112 -4.32 -2.38 -5.77
C LEU A 112 -5.73 -2.80 -5.32
N GLY A 113 -6.74 -1.94 -5.53
CA GLY A 113 -8.13 -2.25 -5.24
C GLY A 113 -8.66 -3.42 -6.07
N ARG A 114 -8.32 -3.49 -7.36
CA ARG A 114 -8.69 -4.65 -8.20
C ARG A 114 -8.04 -5.94 -7.72
N ARG A 115 -6.78 -5.90 -7.29
CA ARG A 115 -6.08 -7.07 -6.72
C ARG A 115 -6.74 -7.53 -5.43
N GLN A 116 -7.04 -6.58 -4.53
CA GLN A 116 -7.72 -6.86 -3.27
C GLN A 116 -9.11 -7.48 -3.48
N THR A 117 -9.91 -6.94 -4.40
CA THR A 117 -11.24 -7.47 -4.73
C THR A 117 -11.14 -8.90 -5.27
N ARG A 118 -10.27 -9.14 -6.25
CA ARG A 118 -10.06 -10.49 -6.79
C ARG A 118 -9.62 -11.47 -5.70
N GLN A 119 -8.66 -11.06 -4.86
CA GLN A 119 -8.15 -11.89 -3.78
C GLN A 119 -9.24 -12.29 -2.79
N TRP A 120 -10.17 -11.37 -2.50
CA TRP A 120 -11.31 -11.64 -1.64
C TRP A 120 -12.35 -12.53 -2.32
N GLU A 121 -12.79 -12.15 -3.52
CA GLU A 121 -13.93 -12.78 -4.19
C GLU A 121 -13.60 -14.16 -4.76
N ASP A 122 -12.41 -14.31 -5.36
CA ASP A 122 -12.05 -15.52 -6.09
C ASP A 122 -11.33 -16.56 -5.20
N GLU A 123 -10.68 -16.12 -4.10
CA GLU A 123 -9.81 -16.97 -3.31
C GLU A 123 -10.26 -17.11 -1.84
N VAL A 124 -10.27 -15.99 -1.10
CA VAL A 124 -10.43 -16.04 0.36
C VAL A 124 -11.87 -16.37 0.75
N CYS A 125 -12.86 -15.70 0.17
CA CYS A 125 -14.28 -15.90 0.51
C CYS A 125 -14.79 -17.31 0.16
N PRO A 126 -14.48 -17.89 -1.02
CA PRO A 126 -14.81 -19.28 -1.32
C PRO A 126 -14.13 -20.26 -0.35
N ALA A 127 -12.83 -20.08 -0.08
CA ALA A 127 -12.11 -20.96 0.82
C ALA A 127 -12.59 -20.91 2.28
N LEU A 128 -13.10 -19.77 2.74
CA LEU A 128 -13.78 -19.64 4.02
C LEU A 128 -15.10 -20.42 4.04
N THR A 129 -15.89 -20.27 2.97
CA THR A 129 -17.18 -20.98 2.80
C THR A 129 -17.01 -22.49 2.83
N GLU A 130 -16.01 -23.03 2.14
CA GLU A 130 -15.66 -24.47 2.17
C GLU A 130 -15.33 -24.96 3.59
N ARG A 131 -14.85 -24.09 4.47
CA ARG A 131 -14.57 -24.39 5.88
C ARG A 131 -15.72 -24.07 6.84
N GLY A 132 -16.92 -23.78 6.30
CA GLY A 132 -18.11 -23.48 7.07
C GLY A 132 -18.16 -22.05 7.65
N ILE A 133 -17.28 -21.16 7.19
CA ILE A 133 -17.30 -19.75 7.58
C ILE A 133 -17.94 -18.95 6.45
N ARG A 134 -19.16 -18.49 6.68
CA ARG A 134 -19.90 -17.68 5.71
C ARG A 134 -19.81 -16.19 6.07
N VAL A 135 -19.38 -15.38 5.14
CA VAL A 135 -19.41 -13.92 5.23
C VAL A 135 -20.62 -13.44 4.42
N THR A 136 -21.57 -12.80 5.07
CA THR A 136 -22.86 -12.42 4.49
C THR A 136 -23.15 -10.97 4.84
N ALA A 137 -23.75 -10.21 3.92
CA ALA A 137 -24.25 -8.89 4.24
C ALA A 137 -25.47 -9.00 5.16
N CYS A 138 -25.66 -8.06 6.10
CA CYS A 138 -26.80 -8.08 7.01
C CYS A 138 -28.14 -8.08 6.27
N ALA A 139 -28.20 -7.47 5.08
CA ALA A 139 -29.39 -7.48 4.23
C ALA A 139 -29.80 -8.88 3.72
N ASP A 140 -28.85 -9.82 3.67
CA ASP A 140 -29.04 -11.19 3.20
C ASP A 140 -29.21 -12.19 4.36
N CYS A 141 -29.18 -11.71 5.61
CA CYS A 141 -29.38 -12.53 6.81
C CYS A 141 -30.87 -12.78 7.04
N GLY A 142 -31.19 -14.00 7.51
CA GLY A 142 -32.53 -14.34 7.97
C GLY A 142 -32.86 -13.71 9.33
N GLU A 143 -34.15 -13.70 9.70
CA GLU A 143 -34.61 -13.11 10.97
C GLU A 143 -33.92 -13.72 12.21
N GLU A 144 -33.66 -15.03 12.21
CA GLU A 144 -33.01 -15.73 13.30
C GLU A 144 -31.54 -15.30 13.44
N GLU A 145 -30.84 -15.14 12.31
CA GLU A 145 -29.43 -14.67 12.26
C GLU A 145 -29.32 -13.23 12.73
N LEU A 146 -30.24 -12.35 12.31
CA LEU A 146 -30.29 -10.95 12.77
C LEU A 146 -30.56 -10.87 14.27
N ALA A 147 -31.47 -11.69 14.82
CA ALA A 147 -31.76 -11.73 16.24
C ALA A 147 -30.54 -12.24 17.05
N GLU A 148 -29.73 -13.13 16.50
CA GLU A 148 -28.49 -13.59 17.12
C GLU A 148 -27.41 -12.51 17.11
N ILE A 149 -27.26 -11.78 16.01
CA ILE A 149 -26.34 -10.64 15.89
C ILE A 149 -26.71 -9.56 16.88
N ASP A 150 -28.00 -9.19 17.01
CA ASP A 150 -28.50 -8.18 17.95
C ASP A 150 -28.21 -8.58 19.41
N ARG A 151 -28.41 -9.84 19.76
CA ARG A 151 -28.12 -10.37 21.07
C ARG A 151 -26.63 -10.30 21.37
N TYR A 152 -25.79 -10.75 20.45
CA TYR A 152 -24.34 -10.71 20.59
C TYR A 152 -23.82 -9.27 20.74
N ALA A 153 -24.33 -8.34 19.94
CA ALA A 153 -23.98 -6.93 20.03
C ALA A 153 -24.34 -6.32 21.39
N THR A 154 -25.53 -6.65 21.88
CA THR A 154 -26.01 -6.18 23.19
C THR A 154 -25.16 -6.73 24.32
N ASP A 155 -24.87 -8.03 24.30
CA ASP A 155 -24.09 -8.71 25.34
C ASP A 155 -22.61 -8.27 25.37
N THR A 156 -22.05 -7.92 24.22
CA THR A 156 -20.64 -7.48 24.10
C THR A 156 -20.46 -5.97 24.16
N GLY A 157 -21.55 -5.19 24.19
CA GLY A 157 -21.50 -3.72 24.16
C GLY A 157 -21.00 -3.13 22.85
N ILE A 158 -21.01 -3.91 21.76
CA ILE A 158 -20.65 -3.45 20.42
C ILE A 158 -21.85 -2.74 19.81
N ASN A 159 -21.74 -1.43 19.53
CA ASN A 159 -22.74 -0.69 18.79
C ASN A 159 -22.71 -1.10 17.30
N ILE A 160 -23.65 -1.93 16.89
CA ILE A 160 -23.88 -2.22 15.47
C ILE A 160 -24.78 -1.10 14.94
N TRP A 161 -24.21 -0.17 14.19
CA TRP A 161 -24.97 0.79 13.41
C TRP A 161 -25.57 0.05 12.23
N ALA A 162 -26.82 -0.41 12.36
CA ALA A 162 -27.65 -0.72 11.22
C ALA A 162 -28.01 0.63 10.58
N SER A 163 -27.36 1.02 9.48
CA SER A 163 -27.86 2.10 8.65
C SER A 163 -29.13 1.60 8.00
N SER A 164 -30.28 1.90 8.60
CA SER A 164 -31.55 1.83 7.94
C SER A 164 -31.53 2.89 6.85
N SER A 165 -31.21 2.51 5.62
CA SER A 165 -31.55 3.29 4.45
C SER A 165 -33.07 3.18 4.30
N GLU A 166 -33.79 4.08 4.95
CA GLU A 166 -35.17 4.33 4.61
C GLU A 166 -35.23 4.92 3.20
N SER A 167 -36.06 4.27 2.38
CA SER A 167 -36.38 4.56 0.98
C SER A 167 -36.97 5.94 0.77
#